data_e6e732cba196136f52ee5b084773d17a
#
_entry.id   e6e732cba196136f52ee5b084773d17a
#
_cell.length_a   1.000
_cell.length_b   1.000
_cell.length_c   1.000
_cell.angle_alpha   90.00
_cell.angle_beta   90.00
_cell.angle_gamma   90.00
#
_symmetry.space_group_name_H-M   'P 1'
#
loop_
_entity.id
_entity.type
_entity.pdbx_description
1 polymer ?
#
loop_
_entity_poly.entity_id
_entity_poly.type
_entity_poly.pdbx_seq_one_letter_code
_entity_poly.pdbx_strand_id
1 'polypeptide(L)' 'MTDVVPFAVLSSDGQSFRLSAGAWSGTYRIDQLEGELAFYRRMRGRRNGAHARFYEATVRALEQMQERA' A
#
# COMPACT_ATOMS: atom_id res chain seq x y z
N MET A 1 -15.30 -5.92 -16.18
CA MET A 1 -14.99 -5.03 -15.08
C MET A 1 -13.57 -5.19 -14.62
N THR A 2 -12.87 -4.12 -14.46
CA THR A 2 -11.47 -4.16 -14.11
C THR A 2 -11.29 -4.13 -12.61
N ASP A 3 -10.49 -5.04 -12.07
CA ASP A 3 -10.20 -5.02 -10.66
C ASP A 3 -9.23 -3.89 -10.37
N VAL A 4 -9.43 -3.27 -9.22
CA VAL A 4 -8.51 -2.24 -8.77
C VAL A 4 -7.33 -2.92 -8.08
N VAL A 5 -6.14 -2.71 -8.61
CA VAL A 5 -4.93 -3.29 -8.05
C VAL A 5 -4.09 -2.15 -7.46
N PRO A 6 -3.95 -2.10 -6.13
CA PRO A 6 -3.13 -1.06 -5.51
C PRO A 6 -1.67 -1.21 -5.90
N PHE A 7 -0.99 -0.09 -6.03
CA PHE A 7 0.44 -0.12 -6.28
C PHE A 7 1.11 1.08 -5.58
N ALA A 8 2.40 0.95 -5.34
CA ALA A 8 3.16 2.00 -4.67
C ALA A 8 4.38 2.36 -5.50
N VAL A 9 4.67 3.63 -5.59
CA VAL A 9 5.79 4.14 -6.38
C VAL A 9 6.67 5.01 -5.48
N LEU A 10 7.96 4.70 -5.45
CA LEU A 10 8.92 5.48 -4.68
C LEU A 10 9.27 6.73 -5.46
N SER A 11 9.39 7.86 -4.76
CA SER A 11 9.80 9.10 -5.41
C SER A 11 11.25 9.01 -5.88
N SER A 12 11.63 9.90 -6.80
CA SER A 12 12.97 9.84 -7.37
C SER A 12 14.05 10.09 -6.34
N ASP A 13 13.74 10.85 -5.29
CA ASP A 13 14.72 11.13 -4.24
C ASP A 13 14.66 10.14 -3.09
N GLY A 14 13.76 9.17 -3.15
CA GLY A 14 13.63 8.14 -2.12
C GLY A 14 13.03 8.64 -0.82
N GLN A 15 12.53 9.85 -0.77
CA GLN A 15 12.04 10.44 0.48
C GLN A 15 10.53 10.26 0.68
N SER A 16 9.82 9.91 -0.36
CA SER A 16 8.37 9.72 -0.25
C SER A 16 7.90 8.62 -1.19
N PHE A 17 6.68 8.20 -1.01
CA PHE A 17 6.09 7.22 -1.91
C PHE A 17 4.62 7.58 -2.14
N ARG A 18 4.09 7.14 -3.26
CA ARG A 18 2.69 7.33 -3.58
C ARG A 18 2.02 5.97 -3.63
N LEU A 19 0.94 5.84 -2.89
CA LEU A 19 0.12 4.64 -2.91
C LEU A 19 -1.14 4.97 -3.69
N SER A 20 -1.45 4.18 -4.69
CA SER A 20 -2.58 4.41 -5.57
C SER A 20 -3.47 3.19 -5.62
N ALA A 21 -4.77 3.42 -5.69
CA ALA A 21 -5.74 2.35 -5.82
C ALA A 21 -6.96 2.92 -6.55
N GLY A 22 -7.07 2.61 -7.83
CA GLY A 22 -8.14 3.15 -8.66
C GLY A 22 -8.02 4.64 -8.79
N ALA A 23 -9.10 5.35 -8.50
CA ALA A 23 -9.11 6.80 -8.56
C ALA A 23 -8.50 7.46 -7.33
N TRP A 24 -8.22 6.69 -6.30
CA TRP A 24 -7.65 7.23 -5.08
C TRP A 24 -6.13 7.15 -5.10
N SER A 25 -5.48 8.18 -4.59
CA SER A 25 -4.05 8.11 -4.38
C SER A 25 -3.68 8.99 -3.19
N GLY A 26 -2.61 8.63 -2.53
CA GLY A 26 -2.08 9.38 -1.42
C GLY A 26 -0.57 9.38 -1.45
N THR A 27 0.05 10.47 -1.03
CA THR A 27 1.50 10.57 -0.97
C THR A 27 1.91 10.60 0.50
N TYR A 28 2.91 9.81 0.84
CA TYR A 28 3.38 9.67 2.21
C TYR A 28 4.89 9.82 2.24
N ARG A 29 5.41 10.23 3.38
CA ARG A 29 6.85 10.28 3.57
C ARG A 29 7.36 8.87 3.79
N ILE A 30 8.61 8.63 3.41
CA ILE A 30 9.18 7.28 3.50
C ILE A 30 9.23 6.79 4.94
N ASP A 31 9.36 7.69 5.92
CA ASP A 31 9.39 7.28 7.32
C ASP A 31 8.00 6.84 7.82
N GLN A 32 6.95 7.05 7.04
CA GLN A 32 5.62 6.58 7.39
C GLN A 32 5.33 5.19 6.85
N LEU A 33 6.25 4.61 6.08
CA LEU A 33 6.04 3.34 5.42
C LEU A 33 5.73 2.22 6.40
N GLU A 34 6.50 2.12 7.47
CA GLU A 34 6.28 1.06 8.44
C GLU A 34 4.93 1.19 9.11
N GLY A 35 4.51 2.43 9.41
CA GLY A 35 3.21 2.65 10.00
C GLY A 35 2.08 2.26 9.07
N GLU A 36 2.22 2.59 7.79
CA GLU A 36 1.22 2.22 6.80
C GLU A 36 1.16 0.69 6.63
N LEU A 37 2.32 0.04 6.59
CA LEU A 37 2.35 -1.42 6.51
C LEU A 37 1.69 -2.05 7.72
N ALA A 38 1.95 -1.55 8.92
CA ALA A 38 1.34 -2.09 10.12
C ALA A 38 -0.16 -1.93 10.08
N PHE A 39 -0.63 -0.78 9.62
CA PHE A 39 -2.06 -0.52 9.51
C PHE A 39 -2.73 -1.51 8.55
N TYR A 40 -2.17 -1.67 7.36
CA TYR A 40 -2.79 -2.53 6.36
C TYR A 40 -2.65 -4.01 6.72
N ARG A 41 -1.57 -4.41 7.39
CA ARG A 41 -1.45 -5.78 7.89
C ARG A 41 -2.51 -6.08 8.93
N ARG A 42 -2.81 -5.11 9.80
CA ARG A 42 -3.86 -5.27 10.79
C ARG A 42 -5.22 -5.39 10.10
N MET A 43 -5.47 -4.56 9.11
CA MET A 43 -6.74 -4.62 8.39
C MET A 43 -6.87 -5.92 7.61
N ARG A 44 -5.78 -6.43 7.05
CA ARG A 44 -5.78 -7.70 6.34
C ARG A 44 -6.15 -8.84 7.29
N GLY A 45 -5.73 -8.75 8.53
CA GLY A 45 -6.00 -9.79 9.53
C GLY A 45 -7.40 -9.79 10.06
N ARG A 46 -8.19 -8.72 9.82
CA ARG A 46 -9.57 -8.72 10.24
C ARG A 46 -10.37 -9.61 9.33
N ARG A 47 -11.28 -10.41 9.91
CA ARG A 47 -12.08 -11.23 9.14
C ARG A 47 -13.07 -10.50 8.44
N ASN A 48 -12.90 -10.10 7.32
CA ASN A 48 -13.86 -9.35 6.60
C ASN A 48 -13.68 -9.62 5.16
N GLY A 49 -14.32 -10.56 4.63
CA GLY A 49 -14.11 -11.05 3.31
C GLY A 49 -14.20 -10.02 2.20
N ALA A 50 -15.04 -9.02 2.37
CA ALA A 50 -15.30 -8.10 1.28
C ALA A 50 -14.06 -7.35 0.81
N HIS A 51 -13.16 -7.01 1.73
CA HIS A 51 -12.02 -6.17 1.40
C HIS A 51 -10.69 -6.88 1.61
N ALA A 52 -10.71 -8.16 1.89
CA ALA A 52 -9.48 -8.87 2.20
C ALA A 52 -8.46 -8.81 1.07
N ARG A 53 -8.92 -8.95 -0.17
CA ARG A 53 -8.03 -8.90 -1.32
C ARG A 53 -7.39 -7.55 -1.48
N PHE A 54 -8.15 -6.50 -1.22
CA PHE A 54 -7.63 -5.14 -1.34
C PHE A 54 -6.51 -4.93 -0.32
N TYR A 55 -6.73 -5.34 0.91
CA TYR A 55 -5.72 -5.13 1.95
C TYR A 55 -4.48 -5.99 1.68
N GLU A 56 -4.66 -7.21 1.22
CA GLU A 56 -3.54 -8.06 0.89
C GLU A 56 -2.72 -7.47 -0.25
N ALA A 57 -3.37 -6.99 -1.30
CA ALA A 57 -2.67 -6.41 -2.43
C ALA A 57 -1.94 -5.13 -2.02
N THR A 58 -2.54 -4.33 -1.14
CA THR A 58 -1.90 -3.13 -0.65
C THR A 58 -0.65 -3.46 0.17
N VAL A 59 -0.74 -4.45 1.04
CA VAL A 59 0.42 -4.89 1.82
C VAL A 59 1.54 -5.34 0.89
N ARG A 60 1.22 -6.11 -0.14
CA ARG A 60 2.21 -6.56 -1.10
C ARG A 60 2.88 -5.41 -1.82
N ALA A 61 2.09 -4.43 -2.25
CA ALA A 61 2.64 -3.28 -2.95
C ALA A 61 3.61 -2.52 -2.04
N LEU A 62 3.25 -2.32 -0.78
CA LEU A 62 4.11 -1.62 0.15
C LEU A 62 5.36 -2.43 0.50
N GLU A 63 5.23 -3.74 0.62
CA GLU A 63 6.39 -4.59 0.90
C GLU A 63 7.39 -4.57 -0.25
N GLN A 64 6.88 -4.61 -1.48
CA GLN A 64 7.76 -4.54 -2.65
C GLN A 64 8.48 -3.20 -2.71
N MET A 65 7.78 -2.13 -2.38
CA MET A 65 8.38 -0.81 -2.37
C MET A 65 9.43 -0.72 -1.26
N GLN A 66 9.16 -1.34 -0.11
CA GLN A 66 10.10 -1.35 1.00
C GLN A 66 11.43 -2.01 0.60
N GLU A 67 11.36 -3.05 -0.19
CA GLU A 67 12.56 -3.74 -0.64
C GLU A 67 13.43 -2.85 -1.53
N ARG A 68 12.83 -1.90 -2.20
CA ARG A 68 13.57 -1.00 -3.07
C ARG A 68 14.11 0.21 -2.35
N ALA A 69 13.58 0.51 -1.19
CA ALA A 69 13.94 1.73 -0.46
C ALA A 69 15.28 1.66 0.29
#